data_36a2d42a4d369e17b471b80cadb0c86c
#
_entry.id   36a2d42a4d369e17b471b80cadb0c86c
#
_cell.length_a   1.000
_cell.length_b   1.000
_cell.length_c   1.000
_cell.angle_alpha   90.00
_cell.angle_beta   90.00
_cell.angle_gamma   90.00
#
_symmetry.space_group_name_H-M   'P 1'
#
loop_
_entity.id
_entity.type
_entity.pdbx_description
1 polymer ?
#
loop_
_entity_poly.entity_id
_entity_poly.type
_entity_poly.pdbx_seq_one_letter_code
_entity_poly.pdbx_strand_id
1 'polypeptide(L)'
;MRSEACICLILITAVLLVYWQVGDHEFINYDDNVYITDNAHVQEGLTTKGMIWAFTTSRTGNWHPLTWISHMLDCELYGLNPGGHHLTNVLLHMANAVLLFVVLRWMTGAIWRSGLVAALFALHPLHVESVAWAAERKDVLSTFFWVLTMVAYLHYVNRPGGTRYLLVLVTFSLGLMAKPMLVTLPFVLLLLDYWPLNRFQPQAVTGSVADRPLGFRGFGDDKSPILKAVMEKTPLFVMSLFSCVITVMAQQEAGAISTLEIVPFKLRIANGLVSFVAYMGKMIWPQDLAVFYPHSGSDLQIWKPVAAGLFVLIVSTMALWVAHRCRYVLVGWLWYLGTLVPVIGLVQVGEQAMADRYTYVPLIGLFIVVVWGFADLVKRWRSRRWVASVTAAAMVLAFMAGSWLQVAHWKNSVKLFKHALDATGNNYVAHYTLGNALAQQRNLTGAISHYNKALQINPNFAEAHNNLGNALAQQRNLTGAISHYNKALQINPDHAEAHRNLAVALDRQGKHQEAIQHYAESLRISPHDAQSHNNLGVALAEQGRLEEAVARFTEALRINPNFQEAQRNLELSQGLMDTSSTGSDGKPRQETLE
;
A
#
# COMPACT_ATOMS: atom_id res chain seq x y z
N MET A 1 0.33 10.83 35.84
CA MET A 1 1.41 11.53 35.08
C MET A 1 2.71 10.72 34.99
N ARG A 2 3.42 10.38 36.12
CA ARG A 2 4.71 9.65 36.03
C ARG A 2 4.63 8.30 35.32
N SER A 3 3.63 7.47 35.59
CA SER A 3 3.45 6.16 34.96
C SER A 3 3.04 6.24 33.48
N GLU A 4 2.28 7.25 33.06
CA GLU A 4 1.91 7.50 31.67
C GLU A 4 3.13 7.90 30.85
N ALA A 5 3.93 8.86 31.35
CA ALA A 5 5.18 9.26 30.72
C ALA A 5 6.18 8.09 30.60
N CYS A 6 6.26 7.23 31.62
CA CYS A 6 7.10 6.04 31.59
C CYS A 6 6.66 5.05 30.48
N ILE A 7 5.35 4.78 30.33
CA ILE A 7 4.83 3.91 29.27
C ILE A 7 5.11 4.52 27.89
N CYS A 8 4.89 5.82 27.69
CA CYS A 8 5.23 6.49 26.43
C CYS A 8 6.71 6.35 26.10
N LEU A 9 7.60 6.56 27.08
CA LEU A 9 9.03 6.41 26.87
C LEU A 9 9.43 4.96 26.52
N ILE A 10 8.83 3.98 27.17
CA ILE A 10 9.06 2.56 26.87
C ILE A 10 8.61 2.25 25.44
N LEU A 11 7.43 2.71 25.02
CA LEU A 11 6.93 2.49 23.65
C LEU A 11 7.86 3.12 22.61
N ILE A 12 8.26 4.38 22.83
CA ILE A 12 9.19 5.09 21.96
C ILE A 12 10.51 4.32 21.83
N THR A 13 11.12 3.95 22.96
CA THR A 13 12.39 3.22 22.97
C THR A 13 12.27 1.86 22.29
N ALA A 14 11.19 1.11 22.54
CA ALA A 14 10.97 -0.20 21.94
C ALA A 14 10.81 -0.12 20.42
N VAL A 15 10.04 0.86 19.90
CA VAL A 15 9.90 1.08 18.45
C VAL A 15 11.24 1.46 17.83
N LEU A 16 11.98 2.40 18.43
CA LEU A 16 13.30 2.78 17.92
C LEU A 16 14.26 1.61 17.90
N LEU A 17 14.28 0.75 18.93
CA LEU A 17 15.11 -0.44 18.97
C LEU A 17 14.74 -1.42 17.85
N VAL A 18 13.46 -1.74 17.65
CA VAL A 18 13.01 -2.69 16.62
C VAL A 18 13.34 -2.21 15.21
N TYR A 19 13.09 -0.94 14.94
CA TYR A 19 13.22 -0.37 13.60
C TYR A 19 14.54 0.36 13.34
N TRP A 20 15.51 0.31 14.27
CA TRP A 20 16.81 0.98 14.12
C TRP A 20 17.50 0.68 12.78
N GLN A 21 17.42 -0.57 12.34
CA GLN A 21 18.11 -1.04 11.14
C GLN A 21 17.53 -0.48 9.83
N VAL A 22 16.34 0.15 9.82
CA VAL A 22 15.74 0.70 8.59
C VAL A 22 16.53 1.88 8.01
N GLY A 23 17.40 2.52 8.82
CA GLY A 23 18.30 3.56 8.35
C GLY A 23 19.27 3.11 7.25
N ASP A 24 19.59 1.79 7.21
CA ASP A 24 20.47 1.17 6.22
C ASP A 24 19.71 0.38 5.14
N HIS A 25 18.38 0.53 5.06
CA HIS A 25 17.57 -0.15 4.06
C HIS A 25 17.56 0.62 2.73
N GLU A 26 17.49 -0.15 1.65
CA GLU A 26 17.31 0.37 0.29
C GLU A 26 15.81 0.53 -0.02
N PHE A 27 15.48 1.28 -1.08
CA PHE A 27 14.14 1.23 -1.65
C PHE A 27 13.84 -0.15 -2.24
N ILE A 28 12.59 -0.59 -2.09
CA ILE A 28 12.11 -1.87 -2.60
C ILE A 28 11.56 -1.68 -4.01
N ASN A 29 12.12 -2.42 -4.98
CA ASN A 29 11.67 -2.40 -6.37
C ASN A 29 10.35 -3.20 -6.54
N TYR A 30 9.30 -2.69 -5.90
CA TYR A 30 7.94 -3.20 -6.03
C TYR A 30 6.95 -2.04 -6.21
N ASP A 31 6.93 -1.07 -5.28
CA ASP A 31 6.14 0.15 -5.40
C ASP A 31 6.98 1.42 -5.16
N ASP A 32 8.12 1.34 -4.42
CA ASP A 32 8.91 2.53 -4.06
C ASP A 32 9.42 3.27 -5.28
N ASN A 33 9.68 2.57 -6.39
CA ASN A 33 10.06 3.19 -7.65
C ASN A 33 8.93 4.08 -8.19
N VAL A 34 7.69 3.60 -8.22
CA VAL A 34 6.54 4.37 -8.74
C VAL A 34 6.16 5.53 -7.81
N TYR A 35 6.33 5.31 -6.50
CA TYR A 35 6.00 6.33 -5.50
C TYR A 35 7.10 7.38 -5.33
N ILE A 36 8.38 7.02 -5.49
CA ILE A 36 9.50 7.89 -5.12
C ILE A 36 10.52 8.01 -6.25
N THR A 37 11.23 6.90 -6.61
CA THR A 37 12.45 6.99 -7.43
C THR A 37 12.21 7.24 -8.92
N ASP A 38 11.04 6.91 -9.45
CA ASP A 38 10.66 7.12 -10.86
C ASP A 38 9.54 8.16 -10.99
N ASN A 39 9.37 9.03 -9.96
CA ASN A 39 8.32 10.03 -9.93
C ASN A 39 8.90 11.45 -9.85
N ALA A 40 9.07 12.09 -11.02
CA ALA A 40 9.63 13.42 -11.12
C ALA A 40 8.88 14.46 -10.26
N HIS A 41 7.54 14.39 -10.20
CA HIS A 41 6.75 15.31 -9.37
C HIS A 41 7.05 15.19 -7.86
N VAL A 42 7.37 13.98 -7.40
CA VAL A 42 7.73 13.74 -6.01
C VAL A 42 9.18 14.16 -5.75
N GLN A 43 10.08 13.86 -6.68
CA GLN A 43 11.50 14.21 -6.57
C GLN A 43 11.76 15.72 -6.57
N GLU A 44 10.92 16.51 -7.28
CA GLU A 44 10.99 17.97 -7.30
C GLU A 44 10.67 18.61 -5.94
N GLY A 45 10.24 17.86 -4.94
CA GLY A 45 9.88 18.34 -3.61
C GLY A 45 8.55 19.09 -3.58
N LEU A 46 8.37 19.99 -2.61
CA LEU A 46 7.13 20.73 -2.37
C LEU A 46 6.98 21.93 -3.33
N THR A 47 6.72 21.65 -4.59
CA THR A 47 6.43 22.68 -5.60
C THR A 47 4.92 22.91 -5.75
N THR A 48 4.50 24.11 -6.16
CA THR A 48 3.07 24.40 -6.43
C THR A 48 2.51 23.45 -7.50
N LYS A 49 3.32 23.15 -8.54
CA LYS A 49 2.96 22.21 -9.61
C LYS A 49 2.79 20.79 -9.07
N GLY A 50 3.73 20.32 -8.23
CA GLY A 50 3.66 19.03 -7.57
C GLY A 50 2.45 18.89 -6.63
N MET A 51 2.13 19.94 -5.88
CA MET A 51 0.94 19.95 -5.02
C MET A 51 -0.37 19.86 -5.84
N ILE A 52 -0.51 20.64 -6.91
CA ILE A 52 -1.69 20.52 -7.80
C ILE A 52 -1.78 19.11 -8.38
N TRP A 53 -0.66 18.57 -8.86
CA TRP A 53 -0.59 17.20 -9.38
C TRP A 53 -1.04 16.17 -8.32
N ALA A 54 -0.61 16.29 -7.07
CA ALA A 54 -0.98 15.37 -5.99
C ALA A 54 -2.51 15.31 -5.78
N PHE A 55 -3.22 16.43 -5.93
CA PHE A 55 -4.69 16.48 -5.79
C PHE A 55 -5.45 16.03 -7.04
N THR A 56 -4.82 16.03 -8.21
CA THR A 56 -5.47 15.74 -9.50
C THR A 56 -5.11 14.38 -10.09
N THR A 57 -4.10 13.69 -9.53
CA THR A 57 -3.64 12.41 -10.06
C THR A 57 -4.41 11.23 -9.46
N SER A 58 -4.70 10.24 -10.31
CA SER A 58 -5.15 8.88 -9.96
C SER A 58 -4.05 7.83 -10.15
N ARG A 59 -2.79 8.27 -10.32
CA ARG A 59 -1.64 7.37 -10.51
C ARG A 59 -1.62 6.29 -9.45
N THR A 60 -1.29 5.05 -9.84
CA THR A 60 -1.35 3.84 -8.98
C THR A 60 -2.76 3.39 -8.57
N GLY A 61 -3.81 3.88 -9.25
CA GLY A 61 -5.18 3.50 -8.95
C GLY A 61 -5.72 4.00 -7.61
N ASN A 62 -5.10 5.05 -7.03
CA ASN A 62 -5.49 5.60 -5.75
C ASN A 62 -5.44 7.14 -5.76
N TRP A 63 -6.45 7.74 -5.11
CA TRP A 63 -6.43 9.17 -4.80
C TRP A 63 -6.01 9.37 -3.35
N HIS A 64 -4.74 9.75 -3.14
CA HIS A 64 -4.15 9.93 -1.80
C HIS A 64 -3.16 11.11 -1.77
N PRO A 65 -3.67 12.34 -1.96
CA PRO A 65 -2.83 13.54 -2.11
C PRO A 65 -1.86 13.75 -0.93
N LEU A 66 -2.28 13.48 0.30
CA LEU A 66 -1.39 13.67 1.46
C LEU A 66 -0.23 12.68 1.49
N THR A 67 -0.40 11.47 0.98
CA THR A 67 0.71 10.53 0.84
C THR A 67 1.74 11.04 -0.16
N TRP A 68 1.31 11.56 -1.32
CA TRP A 68 2.20 12.19 -2.29
C TRP A 68 2.95 13.37 -1.68
N ILE A 69 2.23 14.31 -1.01
CA ILE A 69 2.81 15.47 -0.35
C ILE A 69 3.80 15.05 0.75
N SER A 70 3.52 13.99 1.48
CA SER A 70 4.45 13.45 2.49
C SER A 70 5.75 12.92 1.88
N HIS A 71 5.69 12.27 0.71
CA HIS A 71 6.91 11.85 -0.01
C HIS A 71 7.65 13.03 -0.63
N MET A 72 6.94 14.05 -1.16
CA MET A 72 7.55 15.31 -1.61
C MET A 72 8.31 16.00 -0.49
N LEU A 73 7.73 16.04 0.72
CA LEU A 73 8.41 16.58 1.90
C LEU A 73 9.67 15.79 2.25
N ASP A 74 9.62 14.47 2.18
CA ASP A 74 10.81 13.64 2.43
C ASP A 74 11.88 13.87 1.36
N CYS A 75 11.50 14.05 0.08
CA CYS A 75 12.46 14.41 -0.98
C CYS A 75 13.08 15.78 -0.74
N GLU A 76 12.32 16.76 -0.24
CA GLU A 76 12.86 18.08 0.15
C GLU A 76 13.88 17.98 1.29
N LEU A 77 13.61 17.12 2.29
CA LEU A 77 14.42 17.00 3.50
C LEU A 77 15.64 16.08 3.32
N TYR A 78 15.48 14.99 2.59
CA TYR A 78 16.44 13.88 2.53
C TYR A 78 16.90 13.56 1.10
N GLY A 79 16.35 14.21 0.06
CA GLY A 79 16.54 13.79 -1.32
C GLY A 79 16.03 12.37 -1.55
N LEU A 80 16.80 11.59 -2.30
CA LEU A 80 16.52 10.17 -2.53
C LEU A 80 17.29 9.24 -1.54
N ASN A 81 17.56 9.70 -0.32
CA ASN A 81 18.14 8.85 0.72
C ASN A 81 17.05 7.94 1.31
N PRO A 82 17.09 6.60 1.07
CA PRO A 82 16.05 5.69 1.55
C PRO A 82 15.88 5.71 3.07
N GLY A 83 16.99 5.80 3.82
CA GLY A 83 16.97 5.83 5.28
C GLY A 83 16.12 6.97 5.85
N GLY A 84 16.10 8.16 5.21
CA GLY A 84 15.24 9.28 5.60
C GLY A 84 13.75 8.97 5.41
N HIS A 85 13.40 8.38 4.26
CA HIS A 85 12.02 7.99 3.97
C HIS A 85 11.50 6.90 4.92
N HIS A 86 12.33 5.90 5.23
CA HIS A 86 11.98 4.89 6.23
C HIS A 86 11.85 5.49 7.63
N LEU A 87 12.74 6.42 8.01
CA LEU A 87 12.68 7.09 9.32
C LEU A 87 11.34 7.81 9.52
N THR A 88 10.83 8.50 8.50
CA THR A 88 9.51 9.15 8.59
C THR A 88 8.39 8.15 8.88
N ASN A 89 8.40 6.94 8.27
CA ASN A 89 7.44 5.88 8.60
C ASN A 89 7.56 5.44 10.07
N VAL A 90 8.78 5.25 10.57
CA VAL A 90 9.03 4.87 11.97
C VAL A 90 8.53 5.94 12.94
N LEU A 91 8.76 7.23 12.65
CA LEU A 91 8.28 8.34 13.47
C LEU A 91 6.75 8.40 13.51
N LEU A 92 6.08 8.20 12.37
CA LEU A 92 4.62 8.12 12.31
C LEU A 92 4.09 6.90 13.07
N HIS A 93 4.72 5.73 12.95
CA HIS A 93 4.35 4.53 13.68
C HIS A 93 4.50 4.70 15.20
N MET A 94 5.59 5.32 15.63
CA MET A 94 5.85 5.66 17.02
C MET A 94 4.78 6.63 17.56
N ALA A 95 4.42 7.66 16.77
CA ALA A 95 3.34 8.58 17.13
C ALA A 95 2.00 7.85 17.21
N ASN A 96 1.70 6.93 16.29
CA ASN A 96 0.50 6.09 16.30
C ASN A 96 0.41 5.26 17.59
N ALA A 97 1.50 4.60 18.00
CA ALA A 97 1.54 3.78 19.20
C ALA A 97 1.29 4.61 20.47
N VAL A 98 1.95 5.76 20.57
CA VAL A 98 1.80 6.67 21.72
C VAL A 98 0.38 7.26 21.76
N LEU A 99 -0.13 7.75 20.65
CA LEU A 99 -1.49 8.31 20.56
C LEU A 99 -2.56 7.24 20.84
N LEU A 100 -2.38 6.02 20.35
CA LEU A 100 -3.28 4.90 20.63
C LEU A 100 -3.31 4.59 22.14
N PHE A 101 -2.15 4.56 22.81
CA PHE A 101 -2.08 4.43 24.26
C PHE A 101 -2.87 5.54 24.95
N VAL A 102 -2.62 6.79 24.57
CA VAL A 102 -3.24 7.97 25.21
C VAL A 102 -4.76 7.95 25.04
N VAL A 103 -5.26 7.72 23.82
CA VAL A 103 -6.71 7.72 23.55
C VAL A 103 -7.43 6.57 24.26
N LEU A 104 -6.86 5.36 24.24
CA LEU A 104 -7.44 4.23 24.98
C LEU A 104 -7.41 4.46 26.48
N ARG A 105 -6.34 5.04 27.00
CA ARG A 105 -6.22 5.40 28.42
C ARG A 105 -7.28 6.43 28.83
N TRP A 106 -7.52 7.45 28.01
CA TRP A 106 -8.53 8.47 28.30
C TRP A 106 -9.97 7.91 28.21
N MET A 107 -10.24 7.04 27.25
CA MET A 107 -11.55 6.44 27.08
C MET A 107 -11.90 5.41 28.17
N THR A 108 -10.91 4.61 28.61
CA THR A 108 -11.17 3.44 29.47
C THR A 108 -10.77 3.63 30.93
N GLY A 109 -9.92 4.60 31.24
CA GLY A 109 -9.32 4.75 32.55
C GLY A 109 -8.26 3.68 32.90
N ALA A 110 -8.01 2.69 32.04
CA ALA A 110 -7.21 1.49 32.33
C ALA A 110 -5.76 1.62 31.79
N ILE A 111 -4.86 2.21 32.55
CA ILE A 111 -3.50 2.55 32.12
C ILE A 111 -2.71 1.34 31.60
N TRP A 112 -2.64 0.22 32.37
CA TRP A 112 -1.84 -0.95 31.98
C TRP A 112 -2.41 -1.72 30.81
N ARG A 113 -3.75 -1.82 30.71
CA ARG A 113 -4.41 -2.47 29.57
C ARG A 113 -4.19 -1.67 28.29
N SER A 114 -4.37 -0.35 28.36
CA SER A 114 -4.11 0.55 27.22
C SER A 114 -2.65 0.51 26.78
N GLY A 115 -1.72 0.47 27.74
CA GLY A 115 -0.29 0.35 27.47
C GLY A 115 0.06 -0.97 26.79
N LEU A 116 -0.55 -2.10 27.23
CA LEU A 116 -0.29 -3.40 26.61
C LEU A 116 -0.89 -3.51 25.19
N VAL A 117 -2.08 -2.95 24.93
CA VAL A 117 -2.63 -2.87 23.57
C VAL A 117 -1.71 -2.07 22.66
N ALA A 118 -1.24 -0.90 23.13
CA ALA A 118 -0.31 -0.08 22.36
C ALA A 118 1.05 -0.76 22.14
N ALA A 119 1.54 -1.53 23.10
CA ALA A 119 2.77 -2.31 22.94
C ALA A 119 2.61 -3.45 21.93
N LEU A 120 1.48 -4.17 21.96
CA LEU A 120 1.17 -5.18 20.93
C LEU A 120 1.05 -4.53 19.55
N PHE A 121 0.37 -3.40 19.43
CA PHE A 121 0.30 -2.65 18.18
C PHE A 121 1.69 -2.21 17.69
N ALA A 122 2.53 -1.69 18.58
CA ALA A 122 3.84 -1.15 18.23
C ALA A 122 4.86 -2.23 17.81
N LEU A 123 4.74 -3.44 18.36
CA LEU A 123 5.80 -4.46 18.32
C LEU A 123 5.37 -5.77 17.66
N HIS A 124 4.19 -5.81 17.04
CA HIS A 124 3.73 -7.04 16.38
C HIS A 124 4.35 -7.22 15.00
N PRO A 125 4.89 -8.42 14.64
CA PRO A 125 5.54 -8.64 13.34
C PRO A 125 4.66 -8.38 12.11
N LEU A 126 3.35 -8.56 12.20
CA LEU A 126 2.39 -8.23 11.12
C LEU A 126 2.38 -6.73 10.74
N HIS A 127 2.84 -5.85 11.60
CA HIS A 127 2.87 -4.42 11.33
C HIS A 127 4.16 -3.95 10.65
N VAL A 128 5.16 -4.85 10.54
CA VAL A 128 6.46 -4.53 9.94
C VAL A 128 6.31 -4.09 8.47
N GLU A 129 5.47 -4.74 7.70
CA GLU A 129 5.20 -4.37 6.30
C GLU A 129 4.77 -2.90 6.17
N SER A 130 3.81 -2.45 6.97
CA SER A 130 3.31 -1.06 6.94
C SER A 130 4.35 -0.02 7.36
N VAL A 131 5.39 -0.41 8.12
CA VAL A 131 6.38 0.52 8.67
C VAL A 131 7.70 0.48 7.89
N ALA A 132 8.20 -0.72 7.59
CA ALA A 132 9.50 -0.91 6.95
C ALA A 132 9.46 -0.68 5.43
N TRP A 133 8.29 -0.65 4.80
CA TRP A 133 8.13 -0.36 3.39
C TRP A 133 7.84 1.13 3.16
N ALA A 134 8.69 1.83 2.38
CA ALA A 134 8.56 3.27 2.18
C ALA A 134 7.23 3.66 1.50
N ALA A 135 6.80 2.92 0.47
CA ALA A 135 5.53 3.16 -0.23
C ALA A 135 4.28 2.92 0.64
N GLU A 136 4.38 2.16 1.75
CA GLU A 136 3.27 2.01 2.71
C GLU A 136 3.18 3.17 3.72
N ARG A 137 3.81 4.32 3.44
CA ARG A 137 3.58 5.60 4.10
C ARG A 137 2.09 5.85 4.32
N LYS A 138 1.28 5.49 3.32
CA LYS A 138 -0.17 5.61 3.32
C LYS A 138 -0.82 4.94 4.55
N ASP A 139 -0.28 3.82 5.06
CA ASP A 139 -0.82 3.11 6.22
C ASP A 139 -0.53 3.85 7.52
N VAL A 140 0.73 4.19 7.75
CA VAL A 140 1.14 4.85 9.00
C VAL A 140 0.60 6.29 9.08
N LEU A 141 0.53 7.01 7.95
CA LEU A 141 0.00 8.37 7.88
C LEU A 141 -1.52 8.39 8.06
N SER A 142 -2.25 7.49 7.38
CA SER A 142 -3.70 7.42 7.54
C SER A 142 -4.10 7.00 8.94
N THR A 143 -3.36 6.06 9.57
CA THR A 143 -3.60 5.64 10.95
C THR A 143 -3.28 6.78 11.94
N PHE A 144 -2.30 7.63 11.66
CA PHE A 144 -2.05 8.82 12.45
C PHE A 144 -3.30 9.73 12.51
N PHE A 145 -3.91 10.00 11.36
CA PHE A 145 -5.17 10.76 11.31
C PHE A 145 -6.37 9.97 11.87
N TRP A 146 -6.37 8.64 11.75
CA TRP A 146 -7.37 7.79 12.40
C TRP A 146 -7.39 8.02 13.90
N VAL A 147 -6.23 7.90 14.55
CA VAL A 147 -6.12 8.06 16.01
C VAL A 147 -6.35 9.53 16.42
N LEU A 148 -5.88 10.51 15.64
CA LEU A 148 -6.19 11.91 15.86
C LEU A 148 -7.70 12.20 15.78
N THR A 149 -8.41 11.56 14.85
CA THR A 149 -9.87 11.69 14.76
C THR A 149 -10.55 11.09 16.00
N MET A 150 -10.05 9.96 16.54
CA MET A 150 -10.54 9.40 17.80
C MET A 150 -10.30 10.37 18.99
N VAL A 151 -9.14 11.01 19.03
CA VAL A 151 -8.81 12.04 20.04
C VAL A 151 -9.76 13.25 19.93
N ALA A 152 -9.92 13.78 18.71
CA ALA A 152 -10.83 14.88 18.43
C ALA A 152 -12.28 14.52 18.79
N TYR A 153 -12.70 13.31 18.44
CA TYR A 153 -14.02 12.80 18.78
C TYR A 153 -14.24 12.69 20.28
N LEU A 154 -13.26 12.19 21.04
CA LEU A 154 -13.33 12.14 22.49
C LEU A 154 -13.45 13.53 23.11
N HIS A 155 -12.72 14.53 22.60
CA HIS A 155 -12.84 15.92 23.03
C HIS A 155 -14.23 16.49 22.73
N TYR A 156 -14.79 16.16 21.57
CA TYR A 156 -16.16 16.55 21.20
C TYR A 156 -17.20 15.90 22.13
N VAL A 157 -17.10 14.60 22.39
CA VAL A 157 -18.03 13.89 23.28
C VAL A 157 -18.02 14.46 24.70
N ASN A 158 -16.83 14.78 25.24
CA ASN A 158 -16.70 15.34 26.60
C ASN A 158 -17.24 16.77 26.71
N ARG A 159 -17.15 17.56 25.66
CA ARG A 159 -17.63 18.94 25.62
C ARG A 159 -18.14 19.25 24.20
N PRO A 160 -19.41 18.94 23.88
CA PRO A 160 -19.96 19.19 22.56
C PRO A 160 -19.85 20.66 22.14
N GLY A 161 -19.51 20.89 20.85
CA GLY A 161 -19.40 22.24 20.29
C GLY A 161 -18.96 22.18 18.81
N GLY A 162 -19.38 23.17 18.03
CA GLY A 162 -19.16 23.21 16.57
C GLY A 162 -17.67 23.14 16.19
N THR A 163 -16.80 23.90 16.86
CA THR A 163 -15.35 23.91 16.60
C THR A 163 -14.70 22.53 16.86
N ARG A 164 -15.13 21.82 17.92
CA ARG A 164 -14.61 20.49 18.23
C ARG A 164 -15.10 19.45 17.22
N TYR A 165 -16.33 19.60 16.78
CA TYR A 165 -16.87 18.74 15.72
C TYR A 165 -16.18 19.00 14.38
N LEU A 166 -15.90 20.28 14.05
CA LEU A 166 -15.12 20.63 12.87
C LEU A 166 -13.73 19.96 12.89
N LEU A 167 -13.08 19.92 14.08
CA LEU A 167 -11.79 19.22 14.21
C LEU A 167 -11.92 17.72 13.88
N VAL A 168 -13.03 17.06 14.27
CA VAL A 168 -13.30 15.66 13.89
C VAL A 168 -13.41 15.54 12.36
N LEU A 169 -14.16 16.44 11.71
CA LEU A 169 -14.32 16.43 10.24
C LEU A 169 -12.98 16.67 9.54
N VAL A 170 -12.19 17.64 9.99
CA VAL A 170 -10.88 17.96 9.39
C VAL A 170 -9.89 16.80 9.52
N THR A 171 -9.73 16.24 10.73
CA THR A 171 -8.80 15.13 10.93
C THR A 171 -9.22 13.88 10.15
N PHE A 172 -10.53 13.64 10.04
CA PHE A 172 -11.06 12.54 9.24
C PHE A 172 -10.83 12.76 7.74
N SER A 173 -11.06 13.98 7.22
CA SER A 173 -10.77 14.34 5.82
C SER A 173 -9.31 14.11 5.48
N LEU A 174 -8.39 14.60 6.33
CA LEU A 174 -6.95 14.41 6.14
C LEU A 174 -6.58 12.92 6.10
N GLY A 175 -7.21 12.10 6.93
CA GLY A 175 -7.01 10.67 6.92
C GLY A 175 -7.49 10.00 5.61
N LEU A 176 -8.66 10.37 5.09
CA LEU A 176 -9.17 9.89 3.79
C LEU A 176 -8.25 10.31 2.64
N MET A 177 -7.65 11.50 2.71
CA MET A 177 -6.65 11.99 1.76
C MET A 177 -5.30 11.26 1.85
N ALA A 178 -5.02 10.55 2.95
CA ALA A 178 -3.83 9.71 3.09
C ALA A 178 -4.06 8.28 2.57
N LYS A 179 -5.19 7.65 2.94
CA LYS A 179 -5.59 6.32 2.44
C LYS A 179 -7.11 6.14 2.61
N PRO A 180 -7.83 5.61 1.60
CA PRO A 180 -9.28 5.39 1.68
C PRO A 180 -9.74 4.44 2.80
N MET A 181 -8.85 3.67 3.41
CA MET A 181 -9.16 2.72 4.49
C MET A 181 -9.92 3.34 5.68
N LEU A 182 -9.83 4.67 5.89
CA LEU A 182 -10.54 5.37 6.96
C LEU A 182 -12.07 5.36 6.79
N VAL A 183 -12.61 4.96 5.66
CA VAL A 183 -14.07 4.87 5.42
C VAL A 183 -14.80 4.03 6.48
N THR A 184 -14.09 3.17 7.20
CA THR A 184 -14.62 2.32 8.27
C THR A 184 -14.65 3.01 9.65
N LEU A 185 -13.96 4.14 9.82
CA LEU A 185 -13.85 4.83 11.11
C LEU A 185 -15.21 5.27 11.69
N PRO A 186 -16.19 5.78 10.91
CA PRO A 186 -17.50 6.14 11.47
C PRO A 186 -18.19 4.97 12.18
N PHE A 187 -18.05 3.74 11.67
CA PHE A 187 -18.55 2.53 12.32
C PHE A 187 -17.80 2.23 13.62
N VAL A 188 -16.47 2.40 13.62
CA VAL A 188 -15.66 2.21 14.83
C VAL A 188 -16.04 3.26 15.90
N LEU A 189 -16.30 4.51 15.52
CA LEU A 189 -16.79 5.52 16.47
C LEU A 189 -18.14 5.14 17.10
N LEU A 190 -19.04 4.49 16.36
CA LEU A 190 -20.28 3.94 16.92
C LEU A 190 -20.00 2.79 17.90
N LEU A 191 -19.04 1.92 17.59
CA LEU A 191 -18.61 0.87 18.51
C LEU A 191 -18.02 1.45 19.80
N LEU A 192 -17.23 2.52 19.68
CA LEU A 192 -16.68 3.23 20.85
C LEU A 192 -17.76 3.93 21.68
N ASP A 193 -18.83 4.42 21.07
CA ASP A 193 -20.01 4.94 21.78
C ASP A 193 -20.69 3.87 22.61
N TYR A 194 -20.73 2.60 22.13
CA TYR A 194 -21.25 1.48 22.88
C TYR A 194 -20.32 1.09 24.02
N TRP A 195 -19.01 0.98 23.76
CA TRP A 195 -17.95 0.74 24.73
C TRP A 195 -16.64 1.33 24.19
N PRO A 196 -15.89 2.06 25.00
CA PRO A 196 -16.01 2.32 26.44
C PRO A 196 -16.82 3.56 26.83
N LEU A 197 -17.28 4.40 25.88
CA LEU A 197 -17.91 5.69 26.17
C LEU A 197 -19.33 5.59 26.76
N ASN A 198 -20.00 4.42 26.64
CA ASN A 198 -21.31 4.11 27.22
C ASN A 198 -22.43 5.14 26.89
N ARG A 199 -22.41 5.74 25.70
CA ARG A 199 -23.34 6.80 25.26
C ARG A 199 -24.75 6.27 24.95
N PHE A 200 -24.93 4.96 24.80
CA PHE A 200 -26.23 4.33 24.49
C PHE A 200 -27.07 4.00 25.73
N GLN A 201 -26.53 4.20 26.93
CA GLN A 201 -27.32 4.02 28.16
C GLN A 201 -28.09 5.31 28.46
N PRO A 202 -29.38 5.22 28.86
CA PRO A 202 -30.05 6.37 29.44
C PRO A 202 -29.25 6.83 30.66
N GLN A 203 -28.84 8.11 30.68
CA GLN A 203 -28.26 8.68 31.88
C GLN A 203 -29.34 8.59 32.97
N ALA A 204 -29.11 7.77 33.98
CA ALA A 204 -29.93 7.81 35.19
C ALA A 204 -29.91 9.26 35.72
N VAL A 205 -31.08 9.88 35.78
CA VAL A 205 -31.22 11.25 36.29
C VAL A 205 -30.98 11.22 37.80
N THR A 206 -29.70 11.18 38.21
CA THR A 206 -29.26 11.39 39.59
C THR A 206 -28.64 12.77 39.66
N GLY A 207 -29.45 13.79 39.85
CA GLY A 207 -28.99 15.16 40.04
C GLY A 207 -30.16 16.13 39.95
N SER A 208 -30.27 17.04 40.93
CA SER A 208 -31.31 18.06 40.97
C SER A 208 -31.28 18.93 39.72
N VAL A 209 -32.47 19.42 39.30
CA VAL A 209 -32.71 20.26 38.10
C VAL A 209 -31.91 21.57 38.09
N ALA A 210 -31.21 21.92 39.18
CA ALA A 210 -30.52 23.21 39.39
C ALA A 210 -29.12 23.34 38.75
N ASP A 211 -28.44 22.23 38.35
CA ASP A 211 -27.04 22.27 37.85
C ASP A 211 -26.89 22.02 36.34
N ARG A 212 -27.88 22.33 35.53
CA ARG A 212 -27.75 22.27 34.07
C ARG A 212 -27.14 23.56 33.54
N PRO A 213 -25.97 23.57 32.88
CA PRO A 213 -25.51 24.72 32.13
C PRO A 213 -26.54 25.02 31.01
N LEU A 214 -27.03 26.24 31.00
CA LEU A 214 -27.88 26.81 29.95
C LEU A 214 -27.10 26.89 28.64
N GLY A 215 -27.30 25.90 27.77
CA GLY A 215 -26.67 25.94 26.44
C GLY A 215 -27.06 24.77 25.55
N PHE A 216 -27.89 25.09 24.52
CA PHE A 216 -28.31 24.22 23.43
C PHE A 216 -29.46 23.23 23.75
N ARG A 217 -30.68 23.74 23.86
CA ARG A 217 -31.89 23.04 23.41
C ARG A 217 -31.92 23.07 21.88
N GLY A 218 -31.35 22.02 21.27
CA GLY A 218 -31.37 21.84 19.81
C GLY A 218 -31.87 20.43 19.48
N PHE A 219 -33.01 20.38 18.85
CA PHE A 219 -33.69 19.22 18.25
C PHE A 219 -34.23 18.16 19.23
N GLY A 220 -35.50 18.20 19.47
CA GLY A 220 -36.44 17.15 19.93
C GLY A 220 -35.90 16.11 20.92
N ASP A 221 -36.29 16.19 22.18
CA ASP A 221 -35.90 15.32 23.31
C ASP A 221 -36.37 13.85 23.17
N ASP A 222 -37.05 13.47 22.06
CA ASP A 222 -37.68 12.16 21.86
C ASP A 222 -36.87 11.13 21.08
N LYS A 223 -35.69 11.51 20.55
CA LYS A 223 -34.87 10.53 19.77
C LYS A 223 -34.05 9.63 20.66
N SER A 224 -34.04 8.33 20.34
CA SER A 224 -33.22 7.35 21.05
C SER A 224 -31.73 7.78 21.02
N PRO A 225 -30.94 7.50 22.08
CA PRO A 225 -29.50 7.83 22.14
C PRO A 225 -28.70 7.26 20.95
N ILE A 226 -29.12 6.09 20.45
CA ILE A 226 -28.51 5.44 19.28
C ILE A 226 -28.74 6.29 18.04
N LEU A 227 -29.98 6.78 17.80
CA LEU A 227 -30.28 7.60 16.64
C LEU A 227 -29.50 8.92 16.65
N LYS A 228 -29.36 9.58 17.82
CA LYS A 228 -28.54 10.79 17.98
C LYS A 228 -27.07 10.47 17.62
N ALA A 229 -26.51 9.37 18.10
CA ALA A 229 -25.15 8.97 17.80
C ALA A 229 -24.92 8.67 16.31
N VAL A 230 -25.90 8.05 15.62
CA VAL A 230 -25.85 7.81 14.17
C VAL A 230 -25.93 9.14 13.41
N MET A 231 -26.85 10.03 13.77
CA MET A 231 -26.98 11.35 13.13
C MET A 231 -25.72 12.21 13.27
N GLU A 232 -25.02 12.13 14.40
CA GLU A 232 -23.71 12.79 14.57
C GLU A 232 -22.65 12.29 13.57
N LYS A 233 -22.71 11.04 13.14
CA LYS A 233 -21.75 10.46 12.19
C LYS A 233 -22.20 10.55 10.74
N THR A 234 -23.42 11.05 10.46
CA THR A 234 -23.92 11.17 9.09
C THR A 234 -22.95 11.94 8.16
N PRO A 235 -22.37 13.10 8.56
CA PRO A 235 -21.38 13.78 7.73
C PRO A 235 -20.14 12.92 7.44
N LEU A 236 -19.65 12.14 8.42
CA LEU A 236 -18.53 11.23 8.22
C LEU A 236 -18.88 10.08 7.25
N PHE A 237 -20.11 9.54 7.35
CA PHE A 237 -20.58 8.52 6.40
C PHE A 237 -20.69 9.06 4.98
N VAL A 238 -21.17 10.31 4.81
CA VAL A 238 -21.22 10.96 3.50
C VAL A 238 -19.83 11.15 2.91
N MET A 239 -18.85 11.58 3.71
CA MET A 239 -17.45 11.71 3.29
C MET A 239 -16.83 10.35 2.95
N SER A 240 -17.15 9.31 3.72
CA SER A 240 -16.73 7.93 3.43
C SER A 240 -17.28 7.44 2.09
N LEU A 241 -18.56 7.66 1.82
CA LEU A 241 -19.20 7.29 0.54
C LEU A 241 -18.53 8.01 -0.63
N PHE A 242 -18.28 9.31 -0.50
CA PHE A 242 -17.59 10.09 -1.52
C PHE A 242 -16.17 9.57 -1.79
N SER A 243 -15.41 9.26 -0.73
CA SER A 243 -14.08 8.64 -0.85
C SER A 243 -14.14 7.27 -1.53
N CYS A 244 -15.14 6.43 -1.22
CA CYS A 244 -15.33 5.14 -1.90
C CYS A 244 -15.57 5.33 -3.40
N VAL A 245 -16.42 6.28 -3.80
CA VAL A 245 -16.70 6.56 -5.22
C VAL A 245 -15.43 6.98 -5.95
N ILE A 246 -14.67 7.94 -5.39
CA ILE A 246 -13.39 8.38 -5.99
C ILE A 246 -12.42 7.20 -6.12
N THR A 247 -12.32 6.36 -5.09
CA THR A 247 -11.41 5.21 -5.10
C THR A 247 -11.78 4.20 -6.18
N VAL A 248 -13.07 3.87 -6.34
CA VAL A 248 -13.54 2.95 -7.38
C VAL A 248 -13.24 3.53 -8.76
N MET A 249 -13.51 4.82 -8.99
CA MET A 249 -13.20 5.48 -10.26
C MET A 249 -11.70 5.43 -10.58
N ALA A 250 -10.85 5.79 -9.62
CA ALA A 250 -9.40 5.76 -9.79
C ALA A 250 -8.86 4.34 -10.09
N GLN A 251 -9.41 3.33 -9.42
CA GLN A 251 -9.01 1.93 -9.63
C GLN A 251 -9.51 1.37 -10.97
N GLN A 252 -10.69 1.79 -11.44
CA GLN A 252 -11.20 1.44 -12.76
C GLN A 252 -10.35 2.06 -13.87
N GLU A 253 -10.00 3.35 -13.73
CA GLU A 253 -9.12 4.06 -14.67
C GLU A 253 -7.73 3.40 -14.77
N ALA A 254 -7.20 2.95 -13.65
CA ALA A 254 -5.90 2.24 -13.59
C ALA A 254 -5.98 0.75 -14.02
N GLY A 255 -7.16 0.21 -14.32
CA GLY A 255 -7.33 -1.21 -14.64
C GLY A 255 -7.02 -2.16 -13.47
N ALA A 256 -6.98 -1.64 -12.24
CA ALA A 256 -6.55 -2.41 -11.05
C ALA A 256 -7.62 -3.36 -10.50
N ILE A 257 -8.90 -3.16 -10.89
CA ILE A 257 -10.00 -4.01 -10.45
C ILE A 257 -10.07 -5.25 -11.33
N SER A 258 -9.82 -6.41 -10.73
CA SER A 258 -10.01 -7.69 -11.40
C SER A 258 -11.47 -7.87 -11.81
N THR A 259 -11.71 -8.30 -13.05
CA THR A 259 -13.07 -8.59 -13.52
C THR A 259 -13.65 -9.82 -12.81
N LEU A 260 -14.98 -9.97 -12.86
CA LEU A 260 -15.65 -11.16 -12.31
C LEU A 260 -15.38 -12.44 -13.12
N GLU A 261 -14.87 -12.28 -14.34
CA GLU A 261 -14.44 -13.40 -15.20
C GLU A 261 -13.10 -13.96 -14.70
N ILE A 262 -12.17 -13.10 -14.27
CA ILE A 262 -10.85 -13.51 -13.76
C ILE A 262 -10.98 -14.07 -12.34
N VAL A 263 -11.69 -13.38 -11.44
CA VAL A 263 -11.93 -13.82 -10.08
C VAL A 263 -13.43 -13.79 -9.77
N PRO A 264 -14.16 -14.90 -9.93
CA PRO A 264 -15.58 -14.97 -9.65
C PRO A 264 -15.95 -14.58 -8.22
N PHE A 265 -17.12 -13.96 -8.02
CA PHE A 265 -17.56 -13.44 -6.71
C PHE A 265 -17.56 -14.52 -5.61
N LYS A 266 -17.93 -15.76 -5.95
CA LYS A 266 -17.87 -16.90 -5.03
C LYS A 266 -16.46 -17.14 -4.47
N LEU A 267 -15.45 -16.99 -5.33
CA LEU A 267 -14.05 -17.17 -4.95
C LEU A 267 -13.56 -16.02 -4.07
N ARG A 268 -14.01 -14.78 -4.33
CA ARG A 268 -13.73 -13.62 -3.47
C ARG A 268 -14.27 -13.79 -2.05
N ILE A 269 -15.52 -14.24 -1.92
CA ILE A 269 -16.13 -14.54 -0.61
C ILE A 269 -15.35 -15.66 0.08
N ALA A 270 -15.03 -16.74 -0.65
CA ALA A 270 -14.30 -17.88 -0.09
C ALA A 270 -12.92 -17.46 0.43
N ASN A 271 -12.18 -16.67 -0.39
CA ASN A 271 -10.88 -16.12 0.02
C ASN A 271 -11.01 -15.18 1.23
N GLY A 272 -12.00 -14.28 1.24
CA GLY A 272 -12.24 -13.36 2.34
C GLY A 272 -12.49 -14.10 3.66
N LEU A 273 -13.31 -15.15 3.66
CA LEU A 273 -13.58 -15.96 4.85
C LEU A 273 -12.29 -16.63 5.38
N VAL A 274 -11.51 -17.23 4.47
CA VAL A 274 -10.23 -17.86 4.85
C VAL A 274 -9.25 -16.82 5.39
N SER A 275 -9.18 -15.63 4.77
CA SER A 275 -8.27 -14.55 5.19
C SER A 275 -8.60 -14.02 6.60
N PHE A 276 -9.88 -13.89 6.98
CA PHE A 276 -10.24 -13.54 8.37
C PHE A 276 -9.61 -14.49 9.38
N VAL A 277 -9.67 -15.79 9.13
CA VAL A 277 -9.11 -16.80 10.05
C VAL A 277 -7.58 -16.82 9.96
N ALA A 278 -7.02 -16.68 8.77
CA ALA A 278 -5.58 -16.64 8.54
C ALA A 278 -4.89 -15.49 9.30
N TYR A 279 -5.48 -14.28 9.28
CA TYR A 279 -4.95 -13.13 10.03
C TYR A 279 -4.99 -13.37 11.54
N MET A 280 -6.05 -14.01 12.07
CA MET A 280 -6.09 -14.40 13.49
C MET A 280 -5.00 -15.41 13.83
N GLY A 281 -4.76 -16.38 12.96
CA GLY A 281 -3.66 -17.35 13.11
C GLY A 281 -2.29 -16.65 13.15
N LYS A 282 -2.05 -15.75 12.18
CA LYS A 282 -0.80 -14.96 12.10
C LYS A 282 -0.66 -13.95 13.26
N MET A 283 -1.76 -13.44 13.83
CA MET A 283 -1.71 -12.62 15.04
C MET A 283 -1.18 -13.42 16.25
N ILE A 284 -1.55 -14.70 16.37
CA ILE A 284 -1.09 -15.55 17.49
C ILE A 284 0.31 -16.08 17.23
N TRP A 285 0.58 -16.48 15.99
CA TRP A 285 1.83 -17.12 15.56
C TRP A 285 2.33 -16.49 14.25
N PRO A 286 3.07 -15.37 14.30
CA PRO A 286 3.47 -14.59 13.14
C PRO A 286 4.68 -15.19 12.42
N GLN A 287 4.49 -16.36 11.80
CA GLN A 287 5.47 -17.02 10.94
C GLN A 287 5.05 -16.94 9.47
N ASP A 288 6.01 -17.16 8.57
CA ASP A 288 5.81 -17.16 7.12
C ASP A 288 5.13 -15.88 6.62
N LEU A 289 5.56 -14.72 7.16
CA LEU A 289 5.08 -13.41 6.74
C LEU A 289 5.73 -13.04 5.42
N ALA A 290 4.93 -12.63 4.42
CA ALA A 290 5.42 -12.36 3.09
C ALA A 290 4.81 -11.07 2.51
N VAL A 291 5.59 -10.35 1.71
CA VAL A 291 5.12 -9.14 1.01
C VAL A 291 4.01 -9.42 0.01
N PHE A 292 3.91 -10.65 -0.48
CA PHE A 292 2.88 -11.06 -1.43
C PHE A 292 2.45 -12.51 -1.16
N TYR A 293 1.15 -12.71 -0.97
CA TYR A 293 0.51 -14.02 -0.86
C TYR A 293 -0.27 -14.28 -2.13
N PRO A 294 0.15 -15.25 -2.98
CA PRO A 294 -0.54 -15.55 -4.23
C PRO A 294 -1.96 -16.07 -3.96
N HIS A 295 -2.89 -15.69 -4.82
CA HIS A 295 -4.26 -16.18 -4.75
C HIS A 295 -4.29 -17.66 -5.15
N SER A 296 -4.92 -18.51 -4.33
CA SER A 296 -5.03 -19.95 -4.60
C SER A 296 -5.91 -20.29 -5.82
N GLY A 297 -6.58 -19.32 -6.41
CA GLY A 297 -7.44 -19.52 -7.58
C GLY A 297 -8.49 -20.61 -7.36
N SER A 298 -8.65 -21.48 -8.36
CA SER A 298 -9.55 -22.64 -8.30
C SER A 298 -9.09 -23.76 -7.36
N ASP A 299 -7.84 -23.72 -6.89
CA ASP A 299 -7.25 -24.77 -6.04
C ASP A 299 -7.66 -24.65 -4.57
N LEU A 300 -8.46 -23.64 -4.24
CA LEU A 300 -8.97 -23.44 -2.91
C LEU A 300 -9.94 -24.56 -2.53
N GLN A 301 -9.51 -25.47 -1.67
CA GLN A 301 -10.32 -26.59 -1.20
C GLN A 301 -11.60 -26.09 -0.51
N ILE A 302 -12.77 -26.53 -0.94
CA ILE A 302 -14.10 -26.03 -0.52
C ILE A 302 -14.33 -26.10 0.99
N TRP A 303 -13.73 -27.09 1.67
CA TRP A 303 -13.89 -27.22 3.13
C TRP A 303 -13.24 -26.06 3.90
N LYS A 304 -12.18 -25.42 3.38
CA LYS A 304 -11.49 -24.30 4.04
C LYS A 304 -12.40 -23.08 4.22
N PRO A 305 -13.03 -22.52 3.18
CA PRO A 305 -13.95 -21.39 3.34
C PRO A 305 -15.20 -21.77 4.15
N VAL A 306 -15.70 -23.02 4.06
CA VAL A 306 -16.83 -23.48 4.87
C VAL A 306 -16.46 -23.51 6.36
N ALA A 307 -15.33 -24.11 6.70
CA ALA A 307 -14.83 -24.16 8.08
C ALA A 307 -14.55 -22.74 8.63
N ALA A 308 -13.94 -21.88 7.81
CA ALA A 308 -13.68 -20.48 8.18
C ALA A 308 -14.99 -19.70 8.41
N GLY A 309 -15.97 -19.86 7.53
CA GLY A 309 -17.29 -19.23 7.68
C GLY A 309 -18.02 -19.68 8.95
N LEU A 310 -18.01 -20.99 9.23
CA LEU A 310 -18.56 -21.53 10.47
C LEU A 310 -17.83 -20.99 11.70
N PHE A 311 -16.50 -20.91 11.66
CA PHE A 311 -15.71 -20.34 12.74
C PHE A 311 -16.07 -18.87 13.00
N VAL A 312 -16.12 -18.03 11.94
CA VAL A 312 -16.51 -16.61 12.06
C VAL A 312 -17.92 -16.47 12.62
N LEU A 313 -18.87 -17.32 12.18
CA LEU A 313 -20.24 -17.33 12.68
C LEU A 313 -20.29 -17.69 14.18
N ILE A 314 -19.59 -18.75 14.59
CA ILE A 314 -19.52 -19.20 16.00
C ILE A 314 -18.94 -18.09 16.88
N VAL A 315 -17.80 -17.51 16.49
CA VAL A 315 -17.16 -16.43 17.26
C VAL A 315 -18.06 -15.19 17.32
N SER A 316 -18.73 -14.83 16.21
CA SER A 316 -19.69 -13.72 16.19
C SER A 316 -20.87 -13.95 17.13
N THR A 317 -21.45 -15.14 17.13
CA THR A 317 -22.54 -15.52 18.02
C THR A 317 -22.09 -15.51 19.49
N MET A 318 -20.89 -16.03 19.79
CA MET A 318 -20.29 -15.96 21.11
C MET A 318 -20.04 -14.51 21.56
N ALA A 319 -19.52 -13.66 20.68
CA ALA A 319 -19.27 -12.24 20.98
C ALA A 319 -20.59 -11.51 21.33
N LEU A 320 -21.66 -11.78 20.57
CA LEU A 320 -23.00 -11.25 20.86
C LEU A 320 -23.54 -11.79 22.21
N TRP A 321 -23.41 -13.08 22.46
CA TRP A 321 -23.88 -13.70 23.70
C TRP A 321 -23.15 -13.17 24.93
N VAL A 322 -21.81 -12.94 24.82
CA VAL A 322 -20.99 -12.44 25.93
C VAL A 322 -21.10 -10.92 26.09
N ALA A 323 -21.59 -10.19 25.09
CA ALA A 323 -21.62 -8.73 25.05
C ALA A 323 -22.35 -8.09 26.25
N HIS A 324 -23.34 -8.76 26.83
CA HIS A 324 -24.06 -8.29 28.04
C HIS A 324 -23.15 -8.22 29.28
N ARG A 325 -22.08 -9.07 29.34
CA ARG A 325 -21.11 -9.10 30.43
C ARG A 325 -19.80 -8.42 30.11
N CYS A 326 -19.31 -8.60 28.86
CA CYS A 326 -18.00 -8.19 28.40
C CYS A 326 -18.12 -7.44 27.07
N ARG A 327 -18.56 -6.17 27.10
CA ARG A 327 -18.83 -5.35 25.90
C ARG A 327 -17.62 -5.20 24.99
N TYR A 328 -16.41 -5.17 25.57
CA TYR A 328 -15.16 -5.07 24.82
C TYR A 328 -14.94 -6.22 23.82
N VAL A 329 -15.53 -7.40 24.09
CA VAL A 329 -15.44 -8.57 23.18
C VAL A 329 -16.17 -8.26 21.88
N LEU A 330 -17.41 -7.77 21.96
CA LEU A 330 -18.20 -7.43 20.78
C LEU A 330 -17.57 -6.27 20.02
N VAL A 331 -17.12 -5.23 20.73
CA VAL A 331 -16.50 -4.06 20.10
C VAL A 331 -15.23 -4.44 19.37
N GLY A 332 -14.31 -5.17 20.02
CA GLY A 332 -13.06 -5.57 19.40
C GLY A 332 -13.25 -6.54 18.24
N TRP A 333 -14.23 -7.47 18.34
CA TRP A 333 -14.56 -8.38 17.25
C TRP A 333 -15.15 -7.65 16.03
N LEU A 334 -16.14 -6.78 16.24
CA LEU A 334 -16.75 -6.01 15.15
C LEU A 334 -15.78 -4.97 14.56
N TRP A 335 -14.89 -4.40 15.38
CA TRP A 335 -13.78 -3.57 14.87
C TRP A 335 -12.92 -4.37 13.90
N TYR A 336 -12.44 -5.56 14.30
CA TYR A 336 -11.62 -6.42 13.47
C TYR A 336 -12.32 -6.78 12.14
N LEU A 337 -13.54 -7.29 12.21
CA LEU A 337 -14.31 -7.67 11.02
C LEU A 337 -14.58 -6.45 10.13
N GLY A 338 -15.11 -5.37 10.69
CA GLY A 338 -15.56 -4.20 9.96
C GLY A 338 -14.44 -3.45 9.26
N THR A 339 -13.28 -3.33 9.90
CA THR A 339 -12.14 -2.61 9.32
C THR A 339 -11.38 -3.43 8.25
N LEU A 340 -11.54 -4.74 8.22
CA LEU A 340 -11.01 -5.59 7.15
C LEU A 340 -11.89 -5.60 5.88
N VAL A 341 -13.19 -5.27 5.97
CA VAL A 341 -14.12 -5.34 4.83
C VAL A 341 -13.59 -4.68 3.56
N PRO A 342 -13.02 -3.47 3.58
CA PRO A 342 -12.54 -2.81 2.37
C PRO A 342 -11.38 -3.52 1.66
N VAL A 343 -10.61 -4.34 2.39
CA VAL A 343 -9.34 -4.95 1.90
C VAL A 343 -9.36 -6.47 1.90
N ILE A 344 -10.44 -7.11 2.35
CA ILE A 344 -10.53 -8.57 2.44
C ILE A 344 -10.69 -9.26 1.07
N GLY A 345 -10.78 -8.49 -0.02
CA GLY A 345 -10.90 -9.01 -1.38
C GLY A 345 -12.32 -9.17 -1.90
N LEU A 346 -13.35 -8.57 -1.27
CA LEU A 346 -14.71 -8.50 -1.83
C LEU A 346 -14.73 -7.70 -3.13
N VAL A 347 -14.04 -6.56 -3.13
CA VAL A 347 -13.59 -5.88 -4.35
C VAL A 347 -12.12 -6.28 -4.53
N GLN A 348 -11.84 -7.15 -5.50
CA GLN A 348 -10.48 -7.63 -5.73
C GLN A 348 -9.67 -6.57 -6.45
N VAL A 349 -8.69 -6.03 -5.75
CA VAL A 349 -7.69 -5.10 -6.27
C VAL A 349 -6.34 -5.79 -6.21
N GLY A 350 -5.68 -5.90 -7.37
CA GLY A 350 -4.44 -6.67 -7.50
C GLY A 350 -4.65 -8.18 -7.42
N GLU A 351 -3.55 -8.93 -7.39
CA GLU A 351 -3.51 -10.39 -7.53
C GLU A 351 -3.24 -11.13 -6.21
N GLN A 352 -3.10 -10.39 -5.10
CA GLN A 352 -2.84 -10.99 -3.78
C GLN A 352 -4.12 -11.51 -3.13
N ALA A 353 -4.01 -12.66 -2.47
CA ALA A 353 -5.07 -13.22 -1.65
C ALA A 353 -5.27 -12.46 -0.32
N MET A 354 -4.17 -12.01 0.25
CA MET A 354 -4.08 -11.28 1.52
C MET A 354 -2.78 -10.47 1.57
N ALA A 355 -2.64 -9.55 2.53
CA ALA A 355 -1.40 -8.82 2.80
C ALA A 355 -1.29 -8.50 4.29
N ASP A 356 -0.09 -8.62 4.87
CA ASP A 356 0.11 -8.40 6.30
C ASP A 356 -0.25 -6.96 6.71
N ARG A 357 0.03 -5.97 5.86
CA ARG A 357 -0.32 -4.55 6.03
C ARG A 357 -1.82 -4.29 6.24
N TYR A 358 -2.69 -5.15 5.73
CA TYR A 358 -4.15 -5.02 5.93
C TYR A 358 -4.57 -5.20 7.38
N THR A 359 -3.70 -5.73 8.24
CA THR A 359 -3.97 -5.98 9.66
C THR A 359 -3.65 -4.78 10.56
N TYR A 360 -3.00 -3.73 10.05
CA TYR A 360 -2.44 -2.64 10.84
C TYR A 360 -3.46 -1.94 11.76
N VAL A 361 -4.65 -1.62 11.27
CA VAL A 361 -5.75 -1.07 12.08
C VAL A 361 -6.67 -2.16 12.66
N PRO A 362 -7.02 -3.21 11.92
CA PRO A 362 -7.94 -4.25 12.39
C PRO A 362 -7.48 -4.98 13.66
N LEU A 363 -6.20 -5.27 13.81
CA LEU A 363 -5.70 -6.00 14.98
C LEU A 363 -5.86 -5.23 16.29
N ILE A 364 -6.00 -3.90 16.28
CA ILE A 364 -6.30 -3.12 17.48
C ILE A 364 -7.53 -3.68 18.19
N GLY A 365 -8.58 -4.03 17.42
CA GLY A 365 -9.80 -4.67 17.97
C GLY A 365 -9.51 -5.97 18.68
N LEU A 366 -8.75 -6.87 18.07
CA LEU A 366 -8.39 -8.16 18.68
C LEU A 366 -7.44 -7.99 19.87
N PHE A 367 -6.50 -7.05 19.82
CA PHE A 367 -5.63 -6.75 20.96
C PHE A 367 -6.45 -6.26 22.16
N ILE A 368 -7.50 -5.46 21.93
CA ILE A 368 -8.44 -5.08 22.99
C ILE A 368 -9.10 -6.33 23.59
N VAL A 369 -9.64 -7.25 22.76
CA VAL A 369 -10.28 -8.48 23.24
C VAL A 369 -9.31 -9.31 24.08
N VAL A 370 -8.10 -9.55 23.58
CA VAL A 370 -7.08 -10.37 24.26
C VAL A 370 -6.67 -9.74 25.59
N VAL A 371 -6.31 -8.45 25.58
CA VAL A 371 -5.76 -7.77 26.76
C VAL A 371 -6.83 -7.61 27.86
N TRP A 372 -8.05 -7.20 27.51
CA TRP A 372 -9.13 -7.07 28.49
C TRP A 372 -9.59 -8.42 29.00
N GLY A 373 -9.73 -9.43 28.11
CA GLY A 373 -10.10 -10.80 28.47
C GLY A 373 -9.08 -11.45 29.40
N PHE A 374 -7.79 -11.34 29.07
CA PHE A 374 -6.70 -11.81 29.91
C PHE A 374 -6.70 -11.12 31.29
N ALA A 375 -6.87 -9.82 31.33
CA ALA A 375 -6.93 -9.07 32.59
C ALA A 375 -8.12 -9.50 33.46
N ASP A 376 -9.28 -9.80 32.87
CA ASP A 376 -10.45 -10.26 33.62
C ASP A 376 -10.29 -11.71 34.10
N LEU A 377 -9.60 -12.56 33.34
CA LEU A 377 -9.23 -13.91 33.76
C LEU A 377 -8.30 -13.89 34.99
N VAL A 378 -7.26 -13.03 34.93
CA VAL A 378 -6.25 -12.89 35.98
C VAL A 378 -6.84 -12.32 37.28
N LYS A 379 -7.90 -11.49 37.21
CA LYS A 379 -8.59 -10.99 38.41
C LYS A 379 -9.12 -12.13 39.28
N ARG A 380 -9.50 -13.26 38.68
CA ARG A 380 -10.00 -14.44 39.43
C ARG A 380 -8.87 -15.16 40.19
N TRP A 381 -7.59 -14.98 39.78
CA TRP A 381 -6.43 -15.64 40.37
C TRP A 381 -5.49 -14.62 41.02
N ARG A 382 -5.98 -13.98 42.09
CA ARG A 382 -5.29 -12.85 42.76
C ARG A 382 -3.86 -13.19 43.23
N SER A 383 -3.58 -14.45 43.58
CA SER A 383 -2.25 -14.93 43.98
C SER A 383 -1.24 -15.08 42.81
N ARG A 384 -1.70 -15.10 41.55
CA ARG A 384 -0.84 -15.32 40.36
C ARG A 384 -0.70 -14.12 39.47
N ARG A 385 -0.93 -12.90 39.98
CA ARG A 385 -0.81 -11.65 39.16
C ARG A 385 0.59 -11.44 38.61
N TRP A 386 1.62 -11.84 39.34
CA TRP A 386 3.00 -11.75 38.87
C TRP A 386 3.25 -12.67 37.65
N VAL A 387 2.67 -13.86 37.64
CA VAL A 387 2.75 -14.79 36.48
C VAL A 387 2.17 -14.11 35.24
N ALA A 388 1.00 -13.48 35.37
CA ALA A 388 0.39 -12.77 34.24
C ALA A 388 1.25 -11.62 33.73
N SER A 389 1.90 -10.85 34.61
CA SER A 389 2.81 -9.78 34.21
C SER A 389 4.05 -10.31 33.49
N VAL A 390 4.62 -11.42 33.98
CA VAL A 390 5.76 -12.08 33.35
C VAL A 390 5.37 -12.64 31.97
N THR A 391 4.20 -13.30 31.87
CA THR A 391 3.70 -13.83 30.58
C THR A 391 3.48 -12.71 29.56
N ALA A 392 2.85 -11.61 29.97
CA ALA A 392 2.64 -10.45 29.09
C ALA A 392 3.98 -9.83 28.62
N ALA A 393 4.94 -9.67 29.54
CA ALA A 393 6.27 -9.17 29.21
C ALA A 393 7.01 -10.13 28.26
N ALA A 394 6.98 -11.44 28.51
CA ALA A 394 7.60 -12.44 27.65
C ALA A 394 6.99 -12.43 26.24
N MET A 395 5.67 -12.30 26.11
CA MET A 395 4.97 -12.20 24.83
C MET A 395 5.39 -10.93 24.06
N VAL A 396 5.44 -9.78 24.72
CA VAL A 396 5.88 -8.51 24.10
C VAL A 396 7.33 -8.63 23.64
N LEU A 397 8.22 -9.21 24.44
CA LEU A 397 9.62 -9.43 24.06
C LEU A 397 9.75 -10.41 22.89
N ALA A 398 8.94 -11.46 22.85
CA ALA A 398 8.92 -12.40 21.72
C ALA A 398 8.47 -11.70 20.42
N PHE A 399 7.43 -10.87 20.47
CA PHE A 399 7.00 -10.09 19.30
C PHE A 399 8.03 -9.04 18.91
N MET A 400 8.69 -8.39 19.87
CA MET A 400 9.77 -7.46 19.62
C MET A 400 10.93 -8.16 18.87
N ALA A 401 11.35 -9.34 19.31
CA ALA A 401 12.39 -10.13 18.65
C ALA A 401 11.92 -10.59 17.25
N GLY A 402 10.68 -11.07 17.10
CA GLY A 402 10.10 -11.45 15.82
C GLY A 402 10.03 -10.26 14.85
N SER A 403 9.63 -9.09 15.31
CA SER A 403 9.62 -7.87 14.49
C SER A 403 11.01 -7.44 14.07
N TRP A 404 12.00 -7.49 14.96
CA TRP A 404 13.39 -7.20 14.61
C TRP A 404 13.89 -8.11 13.49
N LEU A 405 13.60 -9.42 13.54
CA LEU A 405 13.96 -10.38 12.50
C LEU A 405 13.19 -10.10 11.21
N GLN A 406 11.90 -9.80 11.31
CA GLN A 406 11.07 -9.50 10.14
C GLN A 406 11.52 -8.21 9.43
N VAL A 407 11.89 -7.16 10.17
CA VAL A 407 12.44 -5.91 9.60
C VAL A 407 13.70 -6.18 8.78
N ALA A 408 14.57 -7.12 9.21
CA ALA A 408 15.80 -7.45 8.49
C ALA A 408 15.55 -8.01 7.07
N HIS A 409 14.38 -8.60 6.79
CA HIS A 409 14.00 -9.07 5.46
C HIS A 409 13.69 -7.91 4.50
N TRP A 410 13.32 -6.73 5.02
CA TRP A 410 13.01 -5.52 4.24
C TRP A 410 14.24 -4.70 3.85
N LYS A 411 15.44 -5.21 4.05
CA LYS A 411 16.68 -4.48 3.77
C LYS A 411 16.83 -4.07 2.30
N ASN A 412 16.49 -4.98 1.37
CA ASN A 412 16.45 -4.71 -0.07
C ASN A 412 15.58 -5.75 -0.79
N SER A 413 15.28 -5.49 -2.07
CA SER A 413 14.41 -6.32 -2.90
C SER A 413 14.84 -7.78 -2.95
N VAL A 414 16.16 -8.06 -3.05
CA VAL A 414 16.66 -9.45 -3.15
C VAL A 414 16.39 -10.24 -1.87
N LYS A 415 16.63 -9.65 -0.69
CA LYS A 415 16.34 -10.31 0.59
C LYS A 415 14.85 -10.51 0.80
N LEU A 416 14.06 -9.48 0.49
CA LEU A 416 12.62 -9.50 0.66
C LEU A 416 11.96 -10.61 -0.17
N PHE A 417 12.27 -10.66 -1.47
CA PHE A 417 11.62 -11.63 -2.36
C PHE A 417 12.19 -13.05 -2.23
N LYS A 418 13.44 -13.23 -1.78
CA LYS A 418 13.92 -14.55 -1.34
C LYS A 418 13.12 -15.05 -0.14
N HIS A 419 12.94 -14.21 0.88
CA HIS A 419 12.13 -14.57 2.04
C HIS A 419 10.66 -14.86 1.65
N ALA A 420 10.09 -14.09 0.74
CA ALA A 420 8.73 -14.35 0.23
C ALA A 420 8.62 -15.71 -0.47
N LEU A 421 9.67 -16.14 -1.20
CA LEU A 421 9.72 -17.47 -1.82
C LEU A 421 9.87 -18.60 -0.80
N ASP A 422 10.59 -18.36 0.29
CA ASP A 422 10.75 -19.33 1.39
C ASP A 422 9.42 -19.47 2.19
N ALA A 423 8.68 -18.37 2.33
CA ALA A 423 7.43 -18.30 3.10
C ALA A 423 6.19 -18.76 2.31
N THR A 424 6.24 -18.77 0.98
CA THR A 424 5.06 -19.02 0.12
C THR A 424 5.38 -20.01 -1.01
N GLY A 425 4.44 -20.90 -1.32
CA GLY A 425 4.53 -21.77 -2.49
C GLY A 425 3.96 -21.10 -3.76
N ASN A 426 4.46 -21.51 -4.94
CA ASN A 426 3.92 -21.09 -6.25
C ASN A 426 3.77 -19.56 -6.41
N ASN A 427 4.74 -18.80 -5.93
CA ASN A 427 4.70 -17.34 -5.94
C ASN A 427 5.39 -16.79 -7.18
N TYR A 428 4.65 -16.70 -8.32
CA TYR A 428 5.19 -16.19 -9.58
C TYR A 428 5.56 -14.71 -9.50
N VAL A 429 4.84 -13.90 -8.71
CA VAL A 429 5.16 -12.48 -8.51
C VAL A 429 6.50 -12.32 -7.78
N ALA A 430 6.74 -13.11 -6.73
CA ALA A 430 8.01 -13.06 -6.01
C ALA A 430 9.18 -13.53 -6.91
N HIS A 431 8.98 -14.54 -7.74
CA HIS A 431 9.98 -14.94 -8.74
C HIS A 431 10.25 -13.83 -9.76
N TYR A 432 9.20 -13.22 -10.32
CA TYR A 432 9.31 -12.12 -11.27
C TYR A 432 10.06 -10.92 -10.68
N THR A 433 9.66 -10.48 -9.48
CA THR A 433 10.25 -9.28 -8.85
C THR A 433 11.69 -9.53 -8.38
N LEU A 434 12.00 -10.76 -7.92
CA LEU A 434 13.39 -11.16 -7.65
C LEU A 434 14.22 -11.19 -8.94
N GLY A 435 13.63 -11.63 -10.06
CA GLY A 435 14.25 -11.55 -11.38
C GLY A 435 14.60 -10.11 -11.76
N ASN A 436 13.66 -9.16 -11.54
CA ASN A 436 13.89 -7.73 -11.79
C ASN A 436 15.04 -7.17 -10.91
N ALA A 437 15.04 -7.50 -9.63
CA ALA A 437 16.09 -7.06 -8.70
C ALA A 437 17.48 -7.60 -9.10
N LEU A 438 17.55 -8.86 -9.54
CA LEU A 438 18.79 -9.48 -10.02
C LEU A 438 19.25 -8.88 -11.37
N ALA A 439 18.33 -8.56 -12.27
CA ALA A 439 18.63 -7.89 -13.55
C ALA A 439 19.24 -6.49 -13.31
N GLN A 440 18.69 -5.72 -12.38
CA GLN A 440 19.25 -4.43 -11.97
C GLN A 440 20.68 -4.56 -11.41
N GLN A 441 20.97 -5.64 -10.70
CA GLN A 441 22.33 -5.98 -10.23
C GLN A 441 23.22 -6.57 -11.32
N ARG A 442 22.79 -6.59 -12.58
CA ARG A 442 23.46 -7.21 -13.75
C ARG A 442 23.70 -8.73 -13.61
N ASN A 443 23.01 -9.38 -12.69
CA ASN A 443 23.00 -10.84 -12.59
C ASN A 443 21.96 -11.43 -13.54
N LEU A 444 22.24 -11.36 -14.84
CA LEU A 444 21.31 -11.79 -15.89
C LEU A 444 20.99 -13.29 -15.83
N THR A 445 21.95 -14.13 -15.47
CA THR A 445 21.71 -15.58 -15.34
C THR A 445 20.70 -15.90 -14.23
N GLY A 446 20.86 -15.25 -13.08
CA GLY A 446 19.90 -15.36 -11.99
C GLY A 446 18.52 -14.82 -12.37
N ALA A 447 18.47 -13.65 -13.03
CA ALA A 447 17.23 -13.04 -13.50
C ALA A 447 16.47 -13.98 -14.45
N ILE A 448 17.13 -14.52 -15.48
CA ILE A 448 16.55 -15.46 -16.46
C ILE A 448 16.01 -16.71 -15.75
N SER A 449 16.75 -17.27 -14.79
CA SER A 449 16.29 -18.42 -14.01
C SER A 449 14.97 -18.12 -13.28
N HIS A 450 14.88 -16.95 -12.64
CA HIS A 450 13.70 -16.56 -11.88
C HIS A 450 12.51 -16.18 -12.79
N TYR A 451 12.72 -15.49 -13.92
CA TYR A 451 11.65 -15.25 -14.89
C TYR A 451 11.09 -16.56 -15.46
N ASN A 452 11.95 -17.54 -15.78
CA ASN A 452 11.50 -18.87 -16.23
C ASN A 452 10.64 -19.57 -15.17
N LYS A 453 11.03 -19.49 -13.88
CA LYS A 453 10.21 -20.06 -12.79
C LYS A 453 8.87 -19.33 -12.64
N ALA A 454 8.84 -18.01 -12.78
CA ALA A 454 7.59 -17.24 -12.79
C ALA A 454 6.67 -17.72 -13.93
N LEU A 455 7.21 -17.91 -15.12
CA LEU A 455 6.47 -18.37 -16.32
C LEU A 455 6.08 -19.85 -16.26
N GLN A 456 6.80 -20.69 -15.51
CA GLN A 456 6.36 -22.07 -15.23
C GLN A 456 5.09 -22.10 -14.35
N ILE A 457 4.98 -21.15 -13.41
CA ILE A 457 3.81 -21.03 -12.52
C ILE A 457 2.66 -20.31 -13.23
N ASN A 458 2.94 -19.19 -13.88
CA ASN A 458 1.97 -18.41 -14.66
C ASN A 458 2.48 -18.19 -16.09
N PRO A 459 2.12 -19.09 -17.05
CA PRO A 459 2.56 -18.96 -18.44
C PRO A 459 2.01 -17.72 -19.17
N ASN A 460 0.92 -17.13 -18.67
CA ASN A 460 0.26 -15.97 -19.29
C ASN A 460 0.66 -14.64 -18.61
N PHE A 461 1.91 -14.53 -18.14
CA PHE A 461 2.41 -13.31 -17.52
C PHE A 461 3.23 -12.50 -18.55
N ALA A 462 2.58 -11.52 -19.21
CA ALA A 462 3.15 -10.74 -20.30
C ALA A 462 4.42 -9.99 -19.88
N GLU A 463 4.41 -9.36 -18.70
CA GLU A 463 5.52 -8.60 -18.15
C GLU A 463 6.76 -9.49 -17.91
N ALA A 464 6.55 -10.73 -17.46
CA ALA A 464 7.66 -11.68 -17.26
C ALA A 464 8.25 -12.13 -18.59
N HIS A 465 7.42 -12.31 -19.63
CA HIS A 465 7.91 -12.58 -20.98
C HIS A 465 8.70 -11.39 -21.53
N ASN A 466 8.20 -10.15 -21.39
CA ASN A 466 8.93 -8.95 -21.81
C ASN A 466 10.30 -8.85 -21.11
N ASN A 467 10.34 -9.00 -19.80
CA ASN A 467 11.59 -8.84 -19.03
C ASN A 467 12.57 -10.01 -19.25
N LEU A 468 12.07 -11.22 -19.49
CA LEU A 468 12.92 -12.34 -19.95
C LEU A 468 13.53 -12.03 -21.31
N GLY A 469 12.74 -11.46 -22.25
CA GLY A 469 13.23 -10.98 -23.54
C GLY A 469 14.34 -9.94 -23.37
N ASN A 470 14.16 -8.96 -22.47
CA ASN A 470 15.16 -7.94 -22.16
C ASN A 470 16.46 -8.56 -21.63
N ALA A 471 16.37 -9.52 -20.71
CA ALA A 471 17.55 -10.19 -20.17
C ALA A 471 18.29 -11.04 -21.23
N LEU A 472 17.57 -11.70 -22.13
CA LEU A 472 18.13 -12.46 -23.23
C LEU A 472 18.80 -11.55 -24.27
N ALA A 473 18.18 -10.40 -24.60
CA ALA A 473 18.74 -9.40 -25.51
C ALA A 473 20.06 -8.84 -24.98
N GLN A 474 20.14 -8.56 -23.67
CA GLN A 474 21.39 -8.15 -22.99
C GLN A 474 22.47 -9.25 -23.05
N GLN A 475 22.10 -10.54 -23.05
CA GLN A 475 23.02 -11.67 -23.31
C GLN A 475 23.31 -11.89 -24.81
N ARG A 476 22.89 -11.00 -25.71
CA ARG A 476 23.00 -11.09 -27.18
C ARG A 476 22.23 -12.27 -27.79
N ASN A 477 21.29 -12.87 -27.09
CA ASN A 477 20.38 -13.88 -27.62
C ASN A 477 19.13 -13.21 -28.19
N LEU A 478 19.30 -12.52 -29.35
CA LEU A 478 18.21 -11.78 -30.00
C LEU A 478 17.04 -12.69 -30.45
N THR A 479 17.35 -13.91 -30.90
CA THR A 479 16.29 -14.86 -31.33
C THR A 479 15.40 -15.26 -30.16
N GLY A 480 15.99 -15.58 -29.02
CA GLY A 480 15.24 -15.88 -27.81
C GLY A 480 14.44 -14.67 -27.33
N ALA A 481 15.05 -13.48 -27.35
CA ALA A 481 14.39 -12.23 -26.96
C ALA A 481 13.13 -11.96 -27.80
N ILE A 482 13.24 -12.00 -29.13
CA ILE A 482 12.11 -11.81 -30.08
C ILE A 482 10.99 -12.83 -29.80
N SER A 483 11.33 -14.11 -29.56
CA SER A 483 10.34 -15.13 -29.22
C SER A 483 9.53 -14.75 -27.98
N HIS A 484 10.20 -14.24 -26.93
CA HIS A 484 9.54 -13.86 -25.68
C HIS A 484 8.75 -12.55 -25.80
N TYR A 485 9.23 -11.53 -26.54
CA TYR A 485 8.45 -10.34 -26.83
C TYR A 485 7.16 -10.66 -27.60
N ASN A 486 7.25 -11.54 -28.61
CA ASN A 486 6.06 -12.00 -29.34
C ASN A 486 5.06 -12.71 -28.42
N LYS A 487 5.52 -13.53 -27.46
CA LYS A 487 4.63 -14.14 -26.46
C LYS A 487 3.97 -13.08 -25.57
N ALA A 488 4.73 -12.07 -25.11
CA ALA A 488 4.18 -10.97 -24.35
C ALA A 488 3.05 -10.25 -25.12
N LEU A 489 3.24 -10.00 -26.41
CA LEU A 489 2.26 -9.35 -27.28
C LEU A 489 1.08 -10.26 -27.67
N GLN A 490 1.26 -11.57 -27.68
CA GLN A 490 0.15 -12.53 -27.83
C GLN A 490 -0.77 -12.50 -26.59
N ILE A 491 -0.21 -12.31 -25.40
CA ILE A 491 -0.96 -12.24 -24.14
C ILE A 491 -1.60 -10.86 -23.98
N ASN A 492 -0.82 -9.79 -24.20
CA ASN A 492 -1.26 -8.42 -24.12
C ASN A 492 -0.85 -7.63 -25.38
N PRO A 493 -1.74 -7.52 -26.38
CA PRO A 493 -1.47 -6.80 -27.63
C PRO A 493 -1.20 -5.30 -27.43
N ASP A 494 -1.68 -4.70 -26.37
CA ASP A 494 -1.47 -3.28 -26.05
C ASP A 494 -0.30 -3.06 -25.05
N HIS A 495 0.71 -3.94 -25.08
CA HIS A 495 1.90 -3.78 -24.25
C HIS A 495 2.96 -2.91 -24.98
N ALA A 496 2.88 -1.59 -24.79
CA ALA A 496 3.74 -0.60 -25.49
C ALA A 496 5.24 -0.90 -25.36
N GLU A 497 5.72 -1.26 -24.16
CA GLU A 497 7.13 -1.56 -23.93
C GLU A 497 7.58 -2.84 -24.68
N ALA A 498 6.73 -3.87 -24.74
CA ALA A 498 7.06 -5.08 -25.50
C ALA A 498 7.15 -4.81 -27.01
N HIS A 499 6.27 -3.94 -27.55
CA HIS A 499 6.37 -3.48 -28.93
C HIS A 499 7.69 -2.72 -29.16
N ARG A 500 8.06 -1.78 -28.31
CA ARG A 500 9.34 -1.06 -28.41
C ARG A 500 10.54 -1.99 -28.34
N ASN A 501 10.56 -2.92 -27.38
CA ASN A 501 11.68 -3.83 -27.17
C ASN A 501 11.81 -4.84 -28.33
N LEU A 502 10.70 -5.30 -28.87
CA LEU A 502 10.65 -6.14 -30.10
C LEU A 502 11.23 -5.37 -31.29
N ALA A 503 10.82 -4.11 -31.46
CA ALA A 503 11.33 -3.26 -32.54
C ALA A 503 12.85 -3.08 -32.45
N VAL A 504 13.39 -2.77 -31.25
CA VAL A 504 14.84 -2.68 -31.03
C VAL A 504 15.56 -3.98 -31.38
N ALA A 505 14.97 -5.14 -31.04
CA ALA A 505 15.59 -6.43 -31.32
C ALA A 505 15.54 -6.80 -32.81
N LEU A 506 14.45 -6.46 -33.52
CA LEU A 506 14.29 -6.62 -34.97
C LEU A 506 15.25 -5.71 -35.74
N ASP A 507 15.39 -4.47 -35.31
CA ASP A 507 16.28 -3.48 -35.90
C ASP A 507 17.73 -3.95 -35.83
N ARG A 508 18.18 -4.46 -34.68
CA ARG A 508 19.49 -5.11 -34.50
C ARG A 508 19.69 -6.35 -35.35
N GLN A 509 18.62 -6.99 -35.85
CA GLN A 509 18.68 -8.07 -36.82
C GLN A 509 18.67 -7.59 -38.28
N GLY A 510 18.62 -6.29 -38.56
CA GLY A 510 18.50 -5.70 -39.89
C GLY A 510 17.09 -5.73 -40.46
N LYS A 511 16.07 -6.04 -39.66
CA LYS A 511 14.66 -6.09 -40.06
C LYS A 511 13.96 -4.74 -39.84
N HIS A 512 14.54 -3.68 -40.38
CA HIS A 512 14.15 -2.28 -40.11
C HIS A 512 12.66 -2.01 -40.44
N GLN A 513 12.10 -2.60 -41.49
CA GLN A 513 10.70 -2.38 -41.86
C GLN A 513 9.72 -2.97 -40.83
N GLU A 514 10.01 -4.16 -40.28
CA GLU A 514 9.23 -4.76 -39.20
C GLU A 514 9.39 -3.94 -37.91
N ALA A 515 10.60 -3.46 -37.61
CA ALA A 515 10.87 -2.62 -36.44
C ALA A 515 10.05 -1.32 -36.46
N ILE A 516 9.98 -0.62 -37.60
CA ILE A 516 9.19 0.61 -37.75
C ILE A 516 7.70 0.37 -37.42
N GLN A 517 7.13 -0.77 -37.86
CA GLN A 517 5.74 -1.11 -37.55
C GLN A 517 5.53 -1.25 -36.04
N HIS A 518 6.43 -1.94 -35.34
CA HIS A 518 6.33 -2.15 -33.91
C HIS A 518 6.60 -0.86 -33.11
N TYR A 519 7.51 0.02 -33.56
CA TYR A 519 7.65 1.35 -32.97
C TYR A 519 6.38 2.19 -33.14
N ALA A 520 5.73 2.13 -34.31
CA ALA A 520 4.48 2.84 -34.56
C ALA A 520 3.36 2.34 -33.62
N GLU A 521 3.25 1.00 -33.40
CA GLU A 521 2.31 0.45 -32.43
C GLU A 521 2.63 0.86 -30.99
N SER A 522 3.90 0.85 -30.59
CA SER A 522 4.30 1.36 -29.27
C SER A 522 3.84 2.81 -29.07
N LEU A 523 4.01 3.67 -30.07
CA LEU A 523 3.60 5.07 -30.04
C LEU A 523 2.09 5.27 -30.18
N ARG A 524 1.36 4.36 -30.83
CA ARG A 524 -0.11 4.36 -30.83
C ARG A 524 -0.65 4.17 -29.41
N ILE A 525 -0.02 3.26 -28.65
CA ILE A 525 -0.41 2.94 -27.27
C ILE A 525 0.10 4.00 -26.28
N SER A 526 1.34 4.44 -26.44
CA SER A 526 2.03 5.42 -25.58
C SER A 526 2.57 6.59 -26.40
N PRO A 527 1.73 7.59 -26.78
CA PRO A 527 2.13 8.69 -27.66
C PRO A 527 3.20 9.62 -27.09
N HIS A 528 3.41 9.59 -25.78
CA HIS A 528 4.39 10.45 -25.08
C HIS A 528 5.67 9.70 -24.65
N ASP A 529 5.99 8.58 -25.30
CA ASP A 529 7.26 7.88 -25.07
C ASP A 529 8.40 8.48 -25.93
N ALA A 530 9.19 9.37 -25.35
CA ALA A 530 10.32 10.02 -26.02
C ALA A 530 11.34 9.01 -26.57
N GLN A 531 11.56 7.88 -25.87
CA GLN A 531 12.49 6.85 -26.31
C GLN A 531 12.00 6.13 -27.58
N SER A 532 10.72 5.80 -27.66
CA SER A 532 10.11 5.20 -28.85
C SER A 532 10.16 6.16 -30.05
N HIS A 533 9.95 7.46 -29.84
CA HIS A 533 10.12 8.47 -30.89
C HIS A 533 11.57 8.54 -31.37
N ASN A 534 12.56 8.59 -30.48
CA ASN A 534 13.96 8.58 -30.85
C ASN A 534 14.33 7.32 -31.64
N ASN A 535 13.98 6.14 -31.15
CA ASN A 535 14.32 4.88 -31.79
C ASN A 535 13.64 4.72 -33.18
N LEU A 536 12.40 5.18 -33.32
CA LEU A 536 11.73 5.25 -34.62
C LEU A 536 12.44 6.21 -35.58
N GLY A 537 12.91 7.35 -35.06
CA GLY A 537 13.69 8.29 -35.82
C GLY A 537 14.99 7.69 -36.36
N VAL A 538 15.72 6.93 -35.54
CA VAL A 538 16.94 6.21 -35.95
C VAL A 538 16.61 5.19 -37.06
N ALA A 539 15.62 4.34 -36.88
CA ALA A 539 15.23 3.34 -37.86
C ALA A 539 14.78 3.95 -39.21
N LEU A 540 14.12 5.12 -39.18
CA LEU A 540 13.75 5.88 -40.37
C LEU A 540 14.96 6.48 -41.06
N ALA A 541 15.88 7.05 -40.30
CA ALA A 541 17.10 7.64 -40.84
C ALA A 541 18.01 6.60 -41.51
N GLU A 542 18.15 5.42 -40.95
CA GLU A 542 18.86 4.27 -41.52
C GLU A 542 18.24 3.79 -42.86
N GLN A 543 16.97 4.05 -43.08
CA GLN A 543 16.29 3.82 -44.36
C GLN A 543 16.34 5.02 -45.32
N GLY A 544 17.04 6.09 -44.95
CA GLY A 544 17.14 7.31 -45.77
C GLY A 544 15.89 8.20 -45.72
N ARG A 545 14.92 7.95 -44.84
CA ARG A 545 13.68 8.74 -44.64
C ARG A 545 13.95 9.90 -43.68
N LEU A 546 14.89 10.79 -44.07
CA LEU A 546 15.46 11.79 -43.17
C LEU A 546 14.44 12.80 -42.65
N GLU A 547 13.48 13.26 -43.49
CA GLU A 547 12.46 14.23 -43.09
C GLU A 547 11.56 13.65 -41.99
N GLU A 548 11.18 12.38 -42.11
CA GLU A 548 10.37 11.72 -41.13
C GLU A 548 11.15 11.44 -39.82
N ALA A 549 12.45 11.13 -39.96
CA ALA A 549 13.34 10.96 -38.82
C ALA A 549 13.46 12.25 -38.00
N VAL A 550 13.71 13.39 -38.67
CA VAL A 550 13.76 14.71 -38.04
C VAL A 550 12.48 15.04 -37.27
N ALA A 551 11.31 14.74 -37.87
CA ALA A 551 10.03 14.94 -37.18
C ALA A 551 9.92 14.10 -35.89
N ARG A 552 10.43 12.87 -35.90
CA ARG A 552 10.41 11.99 -34.72
C ARG A 552 11.37 12.43 -33.61
N PHE A 553 12.59 12.85 -33.96
CA PHE A 553 13.55 13.40 -33.00
C PHE A 553 13.05 14.72 -32.39
N THR A 554 12.42 15.58 -33.18
CA THR A 554 11.80 16.82 -32.69
C THR A 554 10.70 16.53 -31.69
N GLU A 555 9.86 15.51 -31.93
CA GLU A 555 8.81 15.12 -31.00
C GLU A 555 9.39 14.49 -29.73
N ALA A 556 10.46 13.69 -29.83
CA ALA A 556 11.18 13.16 -28.65
C ALA A 556 11.70 14.31 -27.77
N LEU A 557 12.27 15.36 -28.35
CA LEU A 557 12.75 16.53 -27.62
C LEU A 557 11.64 17.44 -27.10
N ARG A 558 10.50 17.50 -27.78
CA ARG A 558 9.30 18.17 -27.25
C ARG A 558 8.81 17.52 -25.95
N ILE A 559 8.86 16.18 -25.89
CA ILE A 559 8.45 15.38 -24.71
C ILE A 559 9.51 15.47 -23.61
N ASN A 560 10.79 15.28 -23.98
CA ASN A 560 11.93 15.38 -23.07
C ASN A 560 13.00 16.32 -23.63
N PRO A 561 12.99 17.61 -23.26
CA PRO A 561 13.96 18.61 -23.76
C PRO A 561 15.42 18.32 -23.44
N ASN A 562 15.68 17.48 -22.42
CA ASN A 562 17.03 17.11 -21.99
C ASN A 562 17.51 15.77 -22.58
N PHE A 563 16.85 15.25 -23.62
CA PHE A 563 17.20 13.98 -24.25
C PHE A 563 18.38 14.15 -25.22
N GLN A 564 19.60 14.08 -24.70
CA GLN A 564 20.84 14.32 -25.43
C GLN A 564 21.03 13.46 -26.69
N GLU A 565 20.61 12.17 -26.61
CA GLU A 565 20.69 11.24 -27.75
C GLU A 565 19.81 11.72 -28.93
N ALA A 566 18.54 12.08 -28.63
CA ALA A 566 17.62 12.59 -29.64
C ALA A 566 18.12 13.93 -30.25
N GLN A 567 18.78 14.77 -29.45
CA GLN A 567 19.36 16.03 -29.94
C GLN A 567 20.50 15.75 -30.92
N ARG A 568 21.43 14.84 -30.57
CA ARG A 568 22.53 14.43 -31.46
C ARG A 568 22.01 13.82 -32.77
N ASN A 569 21.02 12.92 -32.66
CA ASN A 569 20.42 12.27 -33.82
C ASN A 569 19.69 13.27 -34.74
N LEU A 570 19.03 14.28 -34.15
CA LEU A 570 18.40 15.37 -34.90
C LEU A 570 19.45 16.18 -35.70
N GLU A 571 20.54 16.63 -35.05
CA GLU A 571 21.61 17.40 -35.66
C GLU A 571 22.28 16.62 -36.81
N LEU A 572 22.57 15.33 -36.60
CA LEU A 572 23.14 14.44 -37.63
C LEU A 572 22.20 14.29 -38.83
N SER A 573 20.91 14.05 -38.59
CA SER A 573 19.94 13.89 -39.69
C SER A 573 19.72 15.16 -40.49
N GLN A 574 19.71 16.33 -39.85
CA GLN A 574 19.65 17.63 -40.55
C GLN A 574 20.90 17.90 -41.38
N GLY A 575 22.09 17.61 -40.84
CA GLY A 575 23.34 17.73 -41.60
C GLY A 575 23.40 16.83 -42.85
N LEU A 576 22.84 15.60 -42.75
CA LEU A 576 22.74 14.71 -43.91
C LEU A 576 21.75 15.22 -44.98
N MET A 577 20.64 15.84 -44.58
CA MET A 577 19.68 16.47 -45.50
C MET A 577 20.32 17.65 -46.24
N ASP A 578 21.06 18.51 -45.55
CA ASP A 578 21.72 19.68 -46.12
C ASP A 578 22.79 19.27 -47.14
N THR A 579 23.57 18.22 -46.84
CA THR A 579 24.60 17.69 -47.76
C THR A 579 23.97 17.02 -49.00
N SER A 580 22.82 16.36 -48.85
CA SER A 580 22.09 15.78 -49.97
C SER A 580 21.44 16.82 -50.88
N SER A 581 21.08 18.00 -50.36
CA SER A 581 20.47 19.09 -51.09
C SER A 581 21.50 19.95 -51.84
N THR A 582 22.75 19.99 -51.39
CA THR A 582 23.82 20.88 -51.94
C THR A 582 24.69 20.22 -53.01
N GLY A 583 24.49 18.93 -53.34
CA GLY A 583 25.11 18.27 -54.49
C GLY A 583 26.65 18.30 -54.54
N SER A 584 27.37 18.35 -53.42
CA SER A 584 28.83 18.39 -53.36
C SER A 584 29.42 16.99 -53.17
N ASP A 585 30.31 16.56 -54.09
CA ASP A 585 31.14 15.35 -54.08
C ASP A 585 32.06 15.31 -52.84
N GLY A 586 31.51 14.95 -51.69
CA GLY A 586 32.26 14.68 -50.47
C GLY A 586 31.76 13.36 -49.87
N LYS A 587 32.61 12.31 -49.88
CA LYS A 587 32.30 11.03 -49.19
C LYS A 587 31.85 11.32 -47.76
N PRO A 588 30.66 10.86 -47.33
CA PRO A 588 30.23 11.02 -45.96
C PRO A 588 31.14 10.20 -45.03
N ARG A 589 31.62 10.82 -43.95
CA ARG A 589 32.11 10.08 -42.80
C ARG A 589 30.95 9.25 -42.26
N GLN A 590 31.14 7.94 -42.19
CA GLN A 590 30.25 7.04 -41.47
C GLN A 590 30.32 7.34 -39.97
N GLU A 591 29.59 8.35 -39.50
CA GLU A 591 29.25 8.47 -38.10
C GLU A 591 27.93 7.74 -37.90
N THR A 592 27.96 6.64 -37.13
CA THR A 592 26.78 5.82 -36.79
C THR A 592 25.86 6.61 -35.87
N LEU A 593 24.55 6.61 -36.19
CA LEU A 593 23.49 7.06 -35.27
C LEU A 593 23.48 6.20 -34.01
N GLU A 594 23.41 6.80 -32.84
CA GLU A 594 23.36 6.12 -31.53
C GLU A 594 21.92 5.86 -31.03
#